data_26486e6314bae9319db0bd4a718abd63
#
_entry.id   26486e6314bae9319db0bd4a718abd63
#
_cell.length_a   1.000
_cell.length_b   1.000
_cell.length_c   1.000
_cell.angle_alpha   90.00
_cell.angle_beta   90.00
_cell.angle_gamma   90.00
#
_symmetry.space_group_name_H-M   'P 1'
#
loop_
_entity.id
_entity.type
_entity.pdbx_description
1 polymer ?
#
loop_
_entity_poly.entity_id
_entity_poly.type
_entity_poly.pdbx_seq_one_letter_code
_entity_poly.pdbx_strand_id
1 'polypeptide(L)'
;MKDIKNENGYLLYTVTEDEITLDNIKVYEQRRGTGRKMIEELKDLARELQLPIGLYSYPQDDTINQDDLNDFYYSCGFDLDPDDCDNKLFIWKP
;
A
#
# COMPACT_ATOMS: atom_id res chain seq x y z
N MET A 1 6.92 3.30 13.63
CA MET A 1 5.79 3.27 12.69
C MET A 1 5.26 4.68 12.50
N LYS A 2 5.08 5.07 11.26
CA LYS A 2 4.57 6.40 10.90
C LYS A 2 3.21 6.27 10.26
N ASP A 3 2.48 7.38 10.13
CA ASP A 3 1.14 7.35 9.54
C ASP A 3 0.89 8.50 8.57
N ILE A 4 -0.05 8.23 7.65
CA ILE A 4 -0.68 9.22 6.79
C ILE A 4 -2.17 9.10 7.09
N LYS A 5 -2.79 10.20 7.54
CA LYS A 5 -4.19 10.23 7.93
C LYS A 5 -4.98 11.27 7.18
N ASN A 6 -6.26 10.97 6.95
CA ASN A 6 -7.23 11.97 6.48
C ASN A 6 -8.60 11.65 7.08
N GLU A 7 -9.62 12.41 6.71
CA GLU A 7 -10.98 12.27 7.30
C GLU A 7 -11.61 10.91 7.04
N ASN A 8 -11.19 10.21 5.99
CA ASN A 8 -11.82 8.97 5.55
C ASN A 8 -10.93 7.74 5.71
N GLY A 9 -9.77 7.86 6.34
CA GLY A 9 -8.93 6.70 6.53
C GLY A 9 -7.53 7.00 7.05
N TYR A 10 -6.71 5.97 7.13
CA TYR A 10 -5.31 6.10 7.52
C TYR A 10 -4.47 5.02 6.86
N LEU A 11 -3.17 5.26 6.84
CA LEU A 11 -2.17 4.34 6.31
C LEU A 11 -1.00 4.35 7.30
N LEU A 12 -0.53 3.16 7.67
CA LEU A 12 0.62 2.99 8.56
C LEU A 12 1.80 2.44 7.75
N TYR A 13 2.98 3.01 7.96
CA TYR A 13 4.17 2.58 7.24
C TYR A 13 5.42 2.67 8.11
N THR A 14 6.45 1.92 7.71
CA THR A 14 7.76 1.90 8.36
C THR A 14 8.83 2.22 7.33
N VAL A 15 9.77 3.09 7.67
CA VAL A 15 10.90 3.44 6.79
C VAL A 15 12.16 2.80 7.35
N THR A 16 12.87 2.05 6.52
CA THR A 16 14.19 1.50 6.82
C THR A 16 15.22 2.10 5.87
N GLU A 17 16.48 1.68 6.00
CA GLU A 17 17.54 2.13 5.09
C GLU A 17 17.31 1.65 3.65
N ASP A 18 16.63 0.54 3.48
CA ASP A 18 16.49 -0.14 2.18
C ASP A 18 15.13 0.00 1.53
N GLU A 19 14.08 0.26 2.32
CA GLU A 19 12.72 0.27 1.79
C GLU A 19 11.73 0.97 2.72
N ILE A 20 10.55 1.24 2.16
CA ILE A 20 9.38 1.65 2.92
C ILE A 20 8.43 0.47 2.93
N THR A 21 7.96 0.06 4.10
CA THR A 21 6.97 -1.02 4.24
C THR A 21 5.61 -0.42 4.55
N LEU A 22 4.62 -0.70 3.72
CA LEU A 22 3.23 -0.35 4.01
C LEU A 22 2.68 -1.42 4.96
N ASP A 23 2.46 -1.05 6.22
CA ASP A 23 2.06 -2.00 7.27
C ASP A 23 0.55 -2.21 7.33
N ASN A 24 -0.22 -1.16 7.12
CA ASN A 24 -1.68 -1.23 7.16
C ASN A 24 -2.29 -0.04 6.43
N ILE A 25 -3.47 -0.26 5.85
CA ILE A 25 -4.26 0.80 5.24
C ILE A 25 -5.74 0.54 5.56
N LYS A 26 -6.44 1.58 6.01
CA LYS A 26 -7.85 1.52 6.34
C LYS A 26 -8.58 2.69 5.70
N VAL A 27 -9.69 2.38 5.03
CA VAL A 27 -10.57 3.38 4.41
C VAL A 27 -11.97 3.16 4.98
N TYR A 28 -12.57 4.21 5.54
CA TYR A 28 -13.88 4.11 6.19
C TYR A 28 -15.01 4.05 5.19
N GLU A 29 -14.95 4.89 4.14
CA GLU A 29 -15.92 4.87 3.06
C GLU A 29 -15.22 4.53 1.75
N GLN A 30 -15.63 3.45 1.10
CA GLN A 30 -15.06 2.99 -0.15
C GLN A 30 -15.44 3.92 -1.32
N ARG A 31 -14.70 3.83 -2.43
CA ARG A 31 -15.00 4.50 -3.70
C ARG A 31 -14.86 6.03 -3.70
N ARG A 32 -14.16 6.59 -2.71
CA ARG A 32 -13.88 8.03 -2.68
C ARG A 32 -12.43 8.36 -3.10
N GLY A 33 -11.68 7.34 -3.51
CA GLY A 33 -10.29 7.54 -3.91
C GLY A 33 -9.32 7.79 -2.76
N THR A 34 -9.77 7.63 -1.51
CA THR A 34 -8.98 7.91 -0.31
C THR A 34 -7.73 7.04 -0.24
N GLY A 35 -7.89 5.72 -0.46
CA GLY A 35 -6.77 4.79 -0.39
C GLY A 35 -5.70 5.12 -1.42
N ARG A 36 -6.13 5.38 -2.66
CA ARG A 36 -5.21 5.77 -3.73
C ARG A 36 -4.48 7.07 -3.41
N LYS A 37 -5.19 8.04 -2.88
CA LYS A 37 -4.60 9.33 -2.51
C LYS A 37 -3.51 9.16 -1.43
N MET A 38 -3.79 8.36 -0.40
CA MET A 38 -2.80 8.09 0.64
C MET A 38 -1.58 7.36 0.09
N ILE A 39 -1.79 6.40 -0.81
CA ILE A 39 -0.69 5.69 -1.46
C ILE A 39 0.14 6.63 -2.33
N GLU A 40 -0.49 7.57 -3.04
CA GLU A 40 0.23 8.57 -3.83
C GLU A 40 1.10 9.46 -2.92
N GLU A 41 0.61 9.83 -1.74
CA GLU A 41 1.41 10.57 -0.76
C GLU A 41 2.62 9.74 -0.30
N LEU A 42 2.43 8.45 -0.07
CA LEU A 42 3.53 7.56 0.30
C LEU A 42 4.54 7.41 -0.84
N LYS A 43 4.08 7.34 -2.08
CA LYS A 43 4.97 7.32 -3.26
C LYS A 43 5.80 8.59 -3.37
N ASP A 44 5.22 9.75 -3.07
CA ASP A 44 5.96 11.01 -3.08
C ASP A 44 7.11 10.97 -2.07
N LEU A 45 6.86 10.44 -0.89
CA LEU A 45 7.92 10.25 0.10
C LEU A 45 8.98 9.26 -0.41
N ALA A 46 8.56 8.17 -1.03
CA ALA A 46 9.47 7.18 -1.58
C ALA A 46 10.37 7.77 -2.67
N ARG A 47 9.82 8.63 -3.53
CA ARG A 47 10.60 9.33 -4.54
C ARG A 47 11.62 10.27 -3.91
N GLU A 48 11.23 10.97 -2.87
CA GLU A 48 12.13 11.87 -2.14
C GLU A 48 13.27 11.10 -1.50
N LEU A 49 13.00 9.94 -0.89
CA LEU A 49 13.99 9.11 -0.23
C LEU A 49 14.71 8.15 -1.18
N GLN A 50 14.22 8.00 -2.42
CA GLN A 50 14.75 7.04 -3.41
C GLN A 50 14.68 5.60 -2.91
N LEU A 51 13.56 5.25 -2.28
CA LEU A 51 13.34 3.91 -1.72
C LEU A 51 12.12 3.24 -2.36
N PRO A 52 12.14 1.91 -2.53
CA PRO A 52 10.95 1.18 -2.97
C PRO A 52 9.93 1.07 -1.85
N ILE A 53 8.67 0.82 -2.21
CA ILE A 53 7.60 0.51 -1.27
C ILE A 53 7.25 -0.95 -1.42
N GLY A 54 7.23 -1.70 -0.31
CA GLY A 54 6.79 -3.09 -0.28
C GLY A 54 5.58 -3.24 0.64
N LEU A 55 4.69 -4.17 0.29
CA LEU A 55 3.55 -4.49 1.12
C LEU A 55 3.12 -5.94 0.92
N TYR A 56 2.53 -6.53 1.96
CA TYR A 56 1.88 -7.82 1.85
C TYR A 56 0.37 -7.60 1.76
N SER A 57 -0.25 -8.17 0.71
CA SER A 57 -1.66 -7.97 0.42
C SER A 57 -2.52 -9.01 1.16
N TYR A 58 -3.00 -8.64 2.35
CA TYR A 58 -3.91 -9.47 3.15
C TYR A 58 -5.18 -8.67 3.45
N PRO A 59 -6.37 -9.21 3.16
CA PRO A 59 -7.61 -8.54 3.54
C PRO A 59 -7.68 -8.35 5.05
N GLN A 60 -8.06 -7.16 5.49
CA GLN A 60 -8.17 -6.83 6.91
C GLN A 60 -9.47 -7.34 7.54
N ASP A 61 -10.48 -7.56 6.71
CA ASP A 61 -11.80 -8.04 7.15
C ASP A 61 -12.50 -8.77 6.00
N ASP A 62 -13.71 -9.26 6.26
CA ASP A 62 -14.47 -10.06 5.29
C ASP A 62 -15.19 -9.23 4.21
N THR A 63 -15.12 -7.90 4.30
CA THR A 63 -15.81 -7.03 3.34
C THR A 63 -15.06 -6.87 2.02
N ILE A 64 -13.76 -7.21 2.00
CA ILE A 64 -12.91 -7.12 0.82
C ILE A 64 -12.30 -8.50 0.57
N ASN A 65 -12.46 -9.04 -0.64
CA ASN A 65 -11.81 -10.29 -1.00
C ASN A 65 -10.39 -10.03 -1.51
N GLN A 66 -9.58 -11.09 -1.58
CA GLN A 66 -8.18 -11.00 -1.98
C GLN A 66 -8.01 -10.46 -3.40
N ASP A 67 -8.88 -10.87 -4.32
CA ASP A 67 -8.79 -10.45 -5.72
C ASP A 67 -9.06 -8.95 -5.87
N ASP A 68 -10.06 -8.43 -5.17
CA ASP A 68 -10.37 -6.99 -5.20
C ASP A 68 -9.25 -6.18 -4.60
N LEU A 69 -8.63 -6.67 -3.52
CA LEU A 69 -7.52 -6.00 -2.88
C LEU A 69 -6.29 -5.98 -3.80
N ASN A 70 -6.01 -7.10 -4.46
CA ASN A 70 -4.91 -7.17 -5.43
C ASN A 70 -5.15 -6.20 -6.60
N ASP A 71 -6.36 -6.16 -7.12
CA ASP A 71 -6.72 -5.24 -8.21
C ASP A 71 -6.51 -3.78 -7.79
N PHE A 72 -6.84 -3.46 -6.55
CA PHE A 72 -6.60 -2.12 -6.01
C PHE A 72 -5.10 -1.77 -6.06
N TYR A 73 -4.24 -2.66 -5.58
CA TYR A 73 -2.79 -2.41 -5.60
C TYR A 73 -2.22 -2.35 -7.01
N TYR A 74 -2.69 -3.21 -7.93
CA TYR A 74 -2.32 -3.10 -9.34
C TYR A 74 -2.72 -1.74 -9.91
N SER A 75 -3.90 -1.27 -9.60
CA SER A 75 -4.38 0.03 -10.08
C SER A 75 -3.56 1.20 -9.53
N CYS A 76 -2.91 1.00 -8.39
CA CYS A 76 -2.00 1.98 -7.79
C CYS A 76 -0.58 1.92 -8.36
N GLY A 77 -0.31 0.98 -9.28
CA GLY A 77 1.00 0.86 -9.91
C GLY A 77 1.95 -0.11 -9.24
N PHE A 78 1.48 -0.90 -8.29
CA PHE A 78 2.28 -1.94 -7.65
C PHE A 78 2.25 -3.22 -8.49
N ASP A 79 3.31 -4.01 -8.41
CA ASP A 79 3.40 -5.30 -9.07
C ASP A 79 3.76 -6.38 -8.05
N LEU A 80 3.29 -7.60 -8.28
CA LEU A 80 3.68 -8.74 -7.46
C LEU A 80 5.16 -9.05 -7.64
N ASP A 81 5.85 -9.34 -6.53
CA ASP A 81 7.22 -9.81 -6.58
C ASP A 81 7.23 -11.23 -7.19
N PRO A 82 7.93 -11.46 -8.31
CA PRO A 82 7.96 -12.78 -8.94
C PRO A 82 8.63 -13.84 -8.09
N ASP A 83 9.42 -13.45 -7.10
CA ASP A 83 10.11 -14.38 -6.20
C ASP A 83 9.26 -14.77 -4.99
N ASP A 84 8.09 -14.15 -4.81
CA ASP A 84 7.21 -14.48 -3.69
C ASP A 84 6.28 -15.64 -4.05
N CYS A 85 6.47 -16.77 -3.39
CA CYS A 85 5.70 -18.00 -3.65
C CYS A 85 4.22 -17.87 -3.30
N ASP A 86 3.87 -17.00 -2.36
CA ASP A 86 2.49 -16.83 -1.89
C ASP A 86 1.69 -15.83 -2.73
N ASN A 87 2.35 -15.10 -3.64
CA ASN A 87 1.72 -14.07 -4.47
C ASN A 87 1.03 -12.97 -3.63
N LYS A 88 1.65 -12.58 -2.52
CA LYS A 88 1.13 -11.57 -1.60
C LYS A 88 1.99 -10.32 -1.52
N LEU A 89 3.25 -10.40 -1.90
CA LEU A 89 4.19 -9.28 -1.80
C LEU A 89 4.07 -8.40 -3.04
N PHE A 90 3.61 -7.18 -2.85
CA PHE A 90 3.55 -6.15 -3.87
C PHE A 90 4.69 -5.17 -3.68
N ILE A 91 5.32 -4.75 -4.78
CA ILE A 91 6.43 -3.81 -4.77
C ILE A 91 6.19 -2.70 -5.77
N TRP A 92 6.55 -1.49 -5.37
CA TRP A 92 6.58 -0.33 -6.25
C TRP A 92 7.95 0.35 -6.10
N LYS A 93 8.55 0.74 -7.23
CA LYS A 93 9.85 1.41 -7.24
C LYS A 93 9.70 2.83 -7.80
N PRO A 94 10.40 3.80 -7.17
CA PRO A 94 10.36 5.17 -7.67
C PRO A 94 11.04 5.37 -9.02
#